data_f0a701eea74e8e42ca1dd6370124bd59
#
_entry.id   f0a701eea74e8e42ca1dd6370124bd59
#
_cell.length_a   1.000
_cell.length_b   1.000
_cell.length_c   1.000
_cell.angle_alpha   90.00
_cell.angle_beta   90.00
_cell.angle_gamma   90.00
#
_symmetry.space_group_name_H-M   'P 1'
#
loop_
_entity.id
_entity.type
_entity.pdbx_description
1 polymer ?
#
loop_
_entity_poly.entity_id
_entity_poly.type
_entity_poly.pdbx_seq_one_letter_code
_entity_poly.pdbx_strand_id
1 'polypeptide(L)'
;MPNTTDTTRTLSQGSDAVRLGIVKPPDKDDPFLGDVIEIAIVTRDHKHAMEGLWHLGIGPWQVHTFTPENTTNQTYRGQPSAFTLRVCFASLGNIIWEIIEPVSGPTIFAEFLERHGEGIHHVAYGCNGIPLEERIAQFERRGYKLVQSGSWMGQNHFAFFATEDATTTCLETYVFPDDWQYPEPDEWFPPR
;
A
#
# COMPACT_ATOMS: atom_id res chain seq x y z
N MET A 1 12.36 50.52 18.17
CA MET A 1 11.12 49.77 18.09
C MET A 1 10.94 49.36 16.64
N PRO A 2 11.25 48.16 16.23
CA PRO A 2 10.90 47.68 14.90
C PRO A 2 9.59 46.88 14.94
N ASN A 3 8.75 47.20 13.97
CA ASN A 3 7.44 46.62 13.69
C ASN A 3 7.55 45.14 13.33
N THR A 4 6.87 44.28 14.06
CA THR A 4 6.61 42.90 13.69
C THR A 4 5.46 42.85 12.70
N THR A 5 5.75 42.61 11.42
CA THR A 5 4.72 42.26 10.43
C THR A 5 4.36 40.81 10.62
N ASP A 6 3.18 40.60 11.17
CA ASP A 6 2.46 39.32 11.20
C ASP A 6 2.06 38.94 9.78
N THR A 7 2.73 37.91 9.23
CA THR A 7 2.40 37.34 7.93
C THR A 7 1.54 36.11 8.15
N THR A 8 0.29 36.32 8.50
CA THR A 8 -0.75 35.28 8.44
C THR A 8 -1.02 34.94 6.97
N ARG A 9 -0.36 33.91 6.48
CA ARG A 9 -0.64 33.33 5.16
C ARG A 9 -1.96 32.59 5.21
N THR A 10 -3.04 33.28 4.91
CA THR A 10 -4.37 32.66 4.69
C THR A 10 -4.27 31.80 3.44
N LEU A 11 -4.22 30.49 3.61
CA LEU A 11 -4.36 29.53 2.51
C LEU A 11 -5.77 29.70 1.93
N SER A 12 -5.87 30.09 0.68
CA SER A 12 -7.14 30.19 -0.06
C SER A 12 -7.68 28.77 -0.30
N GLN A 13 -8.63 28.36 0.52
CA GLN A 13 -9.22 27.01 0.53
C GLN A 13 -10.22 26.75 -0.61
N GLY A 14 -10.03 27.26 -1.79
CA GLY A 14 -11.06 27.08 -2.84
C GLY A 14 -10.58 26.70 -4.23
N SER A 15 -9.34 27.03 -4.59
CA SER A 15 -8.91 26.93 -5.99
C SER A 15 -8.11 25.68 -6.35
N ASP A 16 -7.46 25.04 -5.39
CA ASP A 16 -6.58 23.91 -5.67
C ASP A 16 -7.30 22.56 -5.67
N ALA A 17 -8.39 22.42 -4.90
CA ALA A 17 -9.24 21.23 -4.91
C ALA A 17 -9.90 20.98 -6.28
N VAL A 18 -10.23 22.05 -7.01
CA VAL A 18 -10.80 21.97 -8.37
C VAL A 18 -9.74 21.51 -9.39
N ARG A 19 -8.47 21.81 -9.17
CA ARG A 19 -7.36 21.38 -10.04
C ARG A 19 -7.08 19.88 -9.96
N LEU A 20 -7.38 19.24 -8.83
CA LEU A 20 -7.17 17.80 -8.60
C LEU A 20 -8.41 16.97 -8.93
N GLY A 21 -9.51 17.58 -9.41
CA GLY A 21 -10.76 16.87 -9.68
C GLY A 21 -11.48 16.37 -8.42
N ILE A 22 -11.12 16.85 -7.25
CA ILE A 22 -11.77 16.49 -5.98
C ILE A 22 -13.07 17.29 -5.90
N VAL A 23 -14.18 16.62 -6.15
CA VAL A 23 -15.51 17.24 -6.27
C VAL A 23 -16.09 17.70 -4.92
N LYS A 24 -15.60 17.16 -3.80
CA LYS A 24 -16.04 17.54 -2.46
C LYS A 24 -14.91 17.23 -1.44
N PRO A 25 -14.59 18.13 -0.50
CA PRO A 25 -13.71 17.77 0.60
C PRO A 25 -14.34 16.64 1.41
N PRO A 26 -13.53 15.73 2.01
CA PRO A 26 -14.05 14.67 2.85
C PRO A 26 -14.83 15.27 4.04
N ASP A 27 -15.93 14.62 4.40
CA ASP A 27 -16.63 14.90 5.63
C ASP A 27 -15.72 14.48 6.79
N LYS A 28 -15.57 15.34 7.79
CA LYS A 28 -14.75 15.04 8.96
C LYS A 28 -15.30 13.88 9.78
N ASP A 29 -16.60 13.68 9.71
CA ASP A 29 -17.33 12.66 10.46
C ASP A 29 -17.50 11.35 9.66
N ASP A 30 -17.16 11.37 8.36
CA ASP A 30 -17.14 10.20 7.46
C ASP A 30 -15.90 10.26 6.56
N PRO A 31 -14.72 9.95 7.10
CA PRO A 31 -13.48 9.94 6.33
C PRO A 31 -13.53 8.86 5.25
N PHE A 32 -13.17 9.22 4.03
CA PHE A 32 -13.10 8.27 2.91
C PHE A 32 -12.14 7.10 3.18
N LEU A 33 -10.96 7.42 3.71
CA LEU A 33 -9.97 6.40 4.07
C LEU A 33 -10.28 5.87 5.47
N GLY A 34 -10.19 4.54 5.61
CA GLY A 34 -10.29 3.87 6.89
C GLY A 34 -9.01 4.00 7.74
N ASP A 35 -8.86 3.08 8.68
CA ASP A 35 -7.66 3.01 9.50
C ASP A 35 -6.46 2.57 8.65
N VAL A 36 -5.29 3.10 9.00
CA VAL A 36 -4.01 2.57 8.48
C VAL A 36 -3.82 1.18 9.05
N ILE A 37 -3.65 0.20 8.17
CA ILE A 37 -3.48 -1.21 8.56
C ILE A 37 -2.10 -1.75 8.23
N GLU A 38 -1.37 -1.09 7.29
CA GLU A 38 -0.06 -1.56 6.84
C GLU A 38 0.81 -0.42 6.35
N ILE A 39 2.12 -0.59 6.55
CA ILE A 39 3.18 0.24 5.97
C ILE A 39 4.15 -0.70 5.26
N ALA A 40 4.41 -0.44 3.97
CA ALA A 40 5.21 -1.32 3.15
C ALA A 40 6.48 -0.68 2.61
N ILE A 41 7.57 -1.41 2.73
CA ILE A 41 8.89 -1.10 2.18
C ILE A 41 9.10 -1.94 0.93
N VAL A 42 9.64 -1.32 -0.12
CA VAL A 42 10.11 -2.03 -1.32
C VAL A 42 11.64 -2.02 -1.33
N THR A 43 12.25 -3.19 -1.51
CA THR A 43 13.71 -3.41 -1.46
C THR A 43 14.16 -4.40 -2.52
N ARG A 44 15.46 -4.45 -2.76
CA ARG A 44 16.14 -5.49 -3.56
C ARG A 44 16.69 -6.63 -2.71
N ASP A 45 16.64 -6.49 -1.37
CA ASP A 45 17.15 -7.47 -0.42
C ASP A 45 16.25 -7.49 0.83
N HIS A 46 15.22 -8.34 0.78
CA HIS A 46 14.27 -8.48 1.88
C HIS A 46 14.95 -8.97 3.17
N LYS A 47 16.02 -9.80 3.07
CA LYS A 47 16.72 -10.33 4.25
C LYS A 47 17.43 -9.24 5.01
N HIS A 48 18.15 -8.38 4.29
CA HIS A 48 18.82 -7.22 4.90
C HIS A 48 17.82 -6.27 5.57
N ALA A 49 16.69 -5.99 4.91
CA ALA A 49 15.64 -5.14 5.47
C ALA A 49 15.01 -5.76 6.73
N MET A 50 14.69 -7.07 6.71
CA MET A 50 14.18 -7.79 7.89
C MET A 50 15.15 -7.76 9.06
N GLU A 51 16.46 -8.01 8.83
CA GLU A 51 17.48 -7.95 9.86
C GLU A 51 17.54 -6.56 10.52
N GLY A 52 17.55 -5.50 9.72
CA GLY A 52 17.57 -4.13 10.22
C GLY A 52 16.36 -3.81 11.10
N LEU A 53 15.17 -4.18 10.66
CA LEU A 53 13.93 -3.94 11.39
C LEU A 53 13.80 -4.85 12.64
N TRP A 54 14.30 -6.08 12.57
CA TRP A 54 14.37 -6.98 13.73
C TRP A 54 15.22 -6.39 14.87
N HIS A 55 16.36 -5.79 14.55
CA HIS A 55 17.20 -5.11 15.55
C HIS A 55 16.49 -3.91 16.20
N LEU A 56 15.45 -3.37 15.57
CA LEU A 56 14.59 -2.30 16.10
C LEU A 56 13.34 -2.84 16.80
N GLY A 57 13.19 -4.18 16.91
CA GLY A 57 12.08 -4.83 17.60
C GLY A 57 10.85 -5.10 16.73
N ILE A 58 10.98 -5.04 15.40
CA ILE A 58 9.90 -5.36 14.46
C ILE A 58 10.06 -6.79 13.94
N GLY A 59 9.12 -7.66 14.28
CA GLY A 59 9.12 -9.09 13.95
C GLY A 59 8.42 -9.92 15.02
N PRO A 60 8.42 -11.27 14.92
CA PRO A 60 9.05 -12.09 13.87
C PRO A 60 8.38 -11.90 12.51
N TRP A 61 9.12 -12.22 11.44
CA TRP A 61 8.67 -12.08 10.06
C TRP A 61 8.21 -13.42 9.48
N GLN A 62 7.11 -13.39 8.75
CA GLN A 62 6.67 -14.46 7.87
C GLN A 62 7.06 -14.10 6.44
N VAL A 63 7.72 -14.99 5.73
CA VAL A 63 8.14 -14.78 4.34
C VAL A 63 7.30 -15.66 3.43
N HIS A 64 6.66 -15.06 2.43
CA HIS A 64 5.84 -15.74 1.43
C HIS A 64 6.30 -15.39 0.03
N THR A 65 6.09 -16.31 -0.92
CA THR A 65 6.31 -16.04 -2.35
C THR A 65 4.95 -15.97 -3.05
N PHE A 66 4.63 -14.79 -3.57
CA PHE A 66 3.45 -14.59 -4.41
C PHE A 66 3.84 -14.91 -5.85
N THR A 67 3.22 -15.92 -6.45
CA THR A 67 3.50 -16.38 -7.82
C THR A 67 2.21 -16.37 -8.64
N PRO A 68 2.26 -16.45 -9.98
CA PRO A 68 1.05 -16.57 -10.79
C PRO A 68 0.18 -17.80 -10.45
N GLU A 69 0.77 -18.84 -9.84
CA GLU A 69 0.07 -20.06 -9.45
C GLU A 69 -0.77 -19.89 -8.18
N ASN A 70 -0.30 -19.09 -7.22
CA ASN A 70 -0.98 -18.85 -5.95
C ASN A 70 -1.61 -17.46 -5.83
N THR A 71 -1.34 -16.57 -6.79
CA THR A 71 -1.88 -15.21 -6.86
C THR A 71 -2.53 -14.99 -8.21
N THR A 72 -3.83 -15.18 -8.26
CA THR A 72 -4.63 -15.08 -9.50
C THR A 72 -5.05 -13.64 -9.79
N ASN A 73 -5.59 -13.41 -10.99
CA ASN A 73 -6.09 -12.09 -11.43
C ASN A 73 -5.06 -10.96 -11.27
N GLN A 74 -3.78 -11.28 -11.41
CA GLN A 74 -2.73 -10.29 -11.37
C GLN A 74 -2.90 -9.27 -12.49
N THR A 75 -2.85 -7.99 -12.14
CA THR A 75 -2.86 -6.89 -13.10
C THR A 75 -1.69 -5.94 -12.86
N TYR A 76 -1.26 -5.27 -13.92
CA TYR A 76 -0.27 -4.21 -13.89
C TYR A 76 -0.65 -3.15 -14.91
N ARG A 77 -0.79 -1.88 -14.46
CA ARG A 77 -1.20 -0.74 -15.30
C ARG A 77 -2.49 -1.00 -16.10
N GLY A 78 -3.47 -1.67 -15.46
CA GLY A 78 -4.77 -1.97 -16.05
C GLY A 78 -4.78 -3.11 -17.08
N GLN A 79 -3.70 -3.87 -17.18
CA GLN A 79 -3.59 -5.03 -18.07
C GLN A 79 -3.35 -6.31 -17.26
N PRO A 80 -3.85 -7.47 -17.72
CA PRO A 80 -3.45 -8.74 -17.13
C PRO A 80 -1.93 -8.89 -17.11
N SER A 81 -1.40 -9.42 -16.03
CA SER A 81 0.04 -9.56 -15.82
C SER A 81 0.37 -10.88 -15.15
N ALA A 82 1.65 -11.21 -15.14
CA ALA A 82 2.21 -12.32 -14.39
C ALA A 82 3.50 -11.84 -13.72
N PHE A 83 3.51 -11.82 -12.39
CA PHE A 83 4.66 -11.39 -11.61
C PHE A 83 4.88 -12.29 -10.40
N THR A 84 6.11 -12.30 -9.90
CA THR A 84 6.47 -12.98 -8.66
C THR A 84 7.05 -11.95 -7.70
N LEU A 85 6.57 -11.99 -6.45
CA LEU A 85 7.03 -11.14 -5.35
C LEU A 85 7.50 -12.01 -4.18
N ARG A 86 8.52 -11.56 -3.49
CA ARG A 86 8.77 -11.96 -2.10
C ARG A 86 8.06 -10.96 -1.22
N VAL A 87 7.19 -11.44 -0.35
CA VAL A 87 6.38 -10.62 0.55
C VAL A 87 6.61 -11.07 1.98
N CYS A 88 7.04 -10.16 2.85
CA CYS A 88 7.36 -10.48 4.23
C CYS A 88 6.48 -9.66 5.15
N PHE A 89 5.85 -10.29 6.15
CA PHE A 89 4.94 -9.65 7.09
C PHE A 89 5.44 -9.74 8.52
N ALA A 90 5.32 -8.64 9.26
CA ALA A 90 5.49 -8.62 10.71
C ALA A 90 4.43 -7.72 11.35
N SER A 91 3.79 -8.21 12.41
CA SER A 91 2.80 -7.43 13.16
C SER A 91 3.48 -6.61 14.25
N LEU A 92 3.12 -5.33 14.33
CA LEU A 92 3.55 -4.43 15.41
C LEU A 92 2.35 -3.63 15.91
N GLY A 93 1.81 -4.04 17.07
CA GLY A 93 0.60 -3.42 17.60
C GLY A 93 -0.61 -3.65 16.69
N ASN A 94 -1.15 -2.58 16.13
CA ASN A 94 -2.29 -2.60 15.21
C ASN A 94 -1.92 -2.42 13.73
N ILE A 95 -0.62 -2.44 13.41
CA ILE A 95 -0.11 -2.22 12.05
C ILE A 95 0.69 -3.45 11.61
N ILE A 96 0.55 -3.81 10.35
CA ILE A 96 1.44 -4.73 9.66
C ILE A 96 2.61 -3.93 9.08
N TRP A 97 3.84 -4.39 9.31
CA TRP A 97 4.97 -4.02 8.49
C TRP A 97 5.13 -5.03 7.38
N GLU A 98 5.17 -4.54 6.16
CA GLU A 98 5.38 -5.34 4.97
C GLU A 98 6.72 -5.00 4.31
N ILE A 99 7.40 -6.02 3.77
CA ILE A 99 8.56 -5.84 2.91
C ILE A 99 8.26 -6.57 1.61
N ILE A 100 8.40 -5.87 0.48
CA ILE A 100 8.24 -6.44 -0.85
C ILE A 100 9.57 -6.40 -1.60
N GLU A 101 9.97 -7.56 -2.13
CA GLU A 101 11.02 -7.68 -3.11
C GLU A 101 10.42 -8.21 -4.43
N PRO A 102 10.39 -7.40 -5.50
CA PRO A 102 9.97 -7.88 -6.82
C PRO A 102 11.01 -8.85 -7.37
N VAL A 103 10.57 -10.09 -7.67
CA VAL A 103 11.43 -11.17 -8.14
C VAL A 103 11.40 -11.27 -9.66
N SER A 104 10.21 -11.22 -10.27
CA SER A 104 10.07 -11.27 -11.72
C SER A 104 8.75 -10.68 -12.20
N GLY A 105 8.68 -10.32 -13.47
CA GLY A 105 7.53 -9.71 -14.12
C GLY A 105 7.38 -8.21 -13.83
N PRO A 106 6.51 -7.53 -14.59
CA PRO A 106 6.29 -6.10 -14.44
C PRO A 106 5.41 -5.80 -13.21
N THR A 107 5.86 -4.89 -12.35
CA THR A 107 5.12 -4.44 -11.15
C THR A 107 5.38 -2.97 -10.87
N ILE A 108 4.46 -2.32 -10.14
CA ILE A 108 4.68 -0.95 -9.63
C ILE A 108 5.87 -0.89 -8.66
N PHE A 109 6.19 -1.99 -8.01
CA PHE A 109 7.33 -2.10 -7.08
C PHE A 109 8.67 -2.08 -7.82
N ALA A 110 8.78 -2.80 -8.95
CA ALA A 110 9.95 -2.74 -9.81
C ALA A 110 10.15 -1.33 -10.40
N GLU A 111 9.07 -0.68 -10.85
CA GLU A 111 9.12 0.71 -11.28
C GLU A 111 9.62 1.65 -10.18
N PHE A 112 9.15 1.46 -8.95
CA PHE A 112 9.56 2.27 -7.80
C PHE A 112 11.06 2.13 -7.53
N LEU A 113 11.58 0.88 -7.51
CA LEU A 113 13.00 0.62 -7.33
C LEU A 113 13.87 1.27 -8.40
N GLU A 114 13.40 1.28 -9.64
CA GLU A 114 14.13 1.92 -10.75
C GLU A 114 14.17 3.44 -10.63
N ARG A 115 13.07 4.05 -10.20
CA ARG A 115 12.92 5.51 -10.16
C ARG A 115 13.42 6.15 -8.87
N HIS A 116 13.22 5.48 -7.75
CA HIS A 116 13.39 6.05 -6.41
C HIS A 116 14.42 5.30 -5.54
N GLY A 117 14.75 4.06 -5.91
CA GLY A 117 15.51 3.17 -5.05
C GLY A 117 14.64 2.53 -3.99
N GLU A 118 15.25 2.06 -2.92
CA GLU A 118 14.59 1.35 -1.82
C GLU A 118 13.95 2.32 -0.83
N GLY A 119 12.82 1.96 -0.25
CA GLY A 119 12.14 2.78 0.75
C GLY A 119 10.68 2.44 0.95
N ILE A 120 9.98 3.26 1.74
CA ILE A 120 8.54 3.15 1.93
C ILE A 120 7.86 3.47 0.60
N HIS A 121 7.06 2.52 0.11
CA HIS A 121 6.35 2.63 -1.16
C HIS A 121 4.88 2.97 -0.97
N HIS A 122 4.20 2.26 -0.08
CA HIS A 122 2.76 2.42 0.10
C HIS A 122 2.33 2.33 1.56
N VAL A 123 1.10 2.80 1.77
CA VAL A 123 0.35 2.65 3.00
C VAL A 123 -0.98 2.00 2.65
N ALA A 124 -1.35 0.93 3.35
CA ALA A 124 -2.64 0.30 3.17
C ALA A 124 -3.66 0.80 4.19
N TYR A 125 -4.89 0.95 3.71
CA TYR A 125 -6.04 1.38 4.49
C TYR A 125 -7.13 0.31 4.44
N GLY A 126 -7.73 0.04 5.59
CA GLY A 126 -8.85 -0.88 5.71
C GLY A 126 -10.07 -0.46 4.90
N CYS A 127 -10.78 -1.43 4.34
CA CYS A 127 -12.05 -1.18 3.63
C CYS A 127 -13.20 -0.77 4.55
N ASN A 128 -13.10 -0.98 5.86
CA ASN A 128 -14.11 -0.62 6.87
C ASN A 128 -15.51 -1.18 6.55
N GLY A 129 -15.57 -2.46 6.17
CA GLY A 129 -16.82 -3.13 5.81
C GLY A 129 -17.42 -2.76 4.44
N ILE A 130 -16.75 -1.87 3.68
CA ILE A 130 -17.15 -1.57 2.29
C ILE A 130 -16.59 -2.69 1.40
N PRO A 131 -17.41 -3.28 0.49
CA PRO A 131 -16.92 -4.25 -0.49
C PRO A 131 -15.75 -3.69 -1.31
N LEU A 132 -14.76 -4.52 -1.62
CA LEU A 132 -13.55 -4.07 -2.32
C LEU A 132 -13.86 -3.40 -3.66
N GLU A 133 -14.80 -3.94 -4.45
CA GLU A 133 -15.19 -3.38 -5.74
C GLU A 133 -15.79 -1.97 -5.59
N GLU A 134 -16.59 -1.75 -4.55
CA GLU A 134 -17.13 -0.41 -4.25
C GLU A 134 -16.01 0.52 -3.79
N ARG A 135 -15.05 0.03 -2.98
CA ARG A 135 -13.89 0.82 -2.58
C ARG A 135 -13.04 1.22 -3.78
N ILE A 136 -12.78 0.29 -4.72
CA ILE A 136 -12.10 0.60 -5.98
C ILE A 136 -12.86 1.69 -6.76
N ALA A 137 -14.16 1.52 -6.95
CA ALA A 137 -14.97 2.50 -7.64
C ALA A 137 -14.97 3.89 -6.95
N GLN A 138 -14.86 3.93 -5.62
CA GLN A 138 -14.74 5.19 -4.87
C GLN A 138 -13.40 5.90 -5.12
N PHE A 139 -12.28 5.17 -5.24
CA PHE A 139 -10.99 5.73 -5.64
C PHE A 139 -11.04 6.28 -7.07
N GLU A 140 -11.59 5.50 -8.00
CA GLU A 140 -11.69 5.90 -9.41
C GLU A 140 -12.57 7.15 -9.61
N ARG A 141 -13.70 7.25 -8.89
CA ARG A 141 -14.53 8.46 -8.89
C ARG A 141 -13.80 9.72 -8.39
N ARG A 142 -12.74 9.54 -7.61
CA ARG A 142 -11.84 10.61 -7.13
C ARG A 142 -10.66 10.87 -8.07
N GLY A 143 -10.58 10.15 -9.20
CA GLY A 143 -9.51 10.30 -10.18
C GLY A 143 -8.28 9.42 -9.94
N TYR A 144 -8.29 8.55 -8.94
CA TYR A 144 -7.19 7.65 -8.63
C TYR A 144 -7.40 6.29 -9.30
N LYS A 145 -6.62 6.02 -10.33
CA LYS A 145 -6.75 4.79 -11.13
C LYS A 145 -6.17 3.59 -10.39
N LEU A 146 -6.81 2.45 -10.54
CA LEU A 146 -6.24 1.15 -10.17
C LEU A 146 -5.00 0.88 -11.04
N VAL A 147 -3.86 0.62 -10.42
CA VAL A 147 -2.58 0.41 -11.12
C VAL A 147 -2.01 -0.98 -10.97
N GLN A 148 -2.34 -1.68 -9.90
CA GLN A 148 -1.99 -3.08 -9.70
C GLN A 148 -3.02 -3.75 -8.79
N SER A 149 -3.32 -5.01 -9.04
CA SER A 149 -4.21 -5.83 -8.22
C SER A 149 -3.89 -7.30 -8.35
N GLY A 150 -4.46 -8.09 -7.47
CA GLY A 150 -4.37 -9.55 -7.51
C GLY A 150 -5.22 -10.19 -6.42
N SER A 151 -5.21 -11.51 -6.41
CA SER A 151 -5.91 -12.32 -5.40
C SER A 151 -4.99 -13.44 -4.93
N TRP A 152 -4.37 -13.26 -3.76
CA TRP A 152 -3.50 -14.25 -3.15
C TRP A 152 -4.33 -15.37 -2.54
N MET A 153 -3.99 -16.61 -2.86
CA MET A 153 -4.70 -17.84 -2.45
C MET A 153 -6.21 -17.82 -2.80
N GLY A 154 -6.61 -16.95 -3.76
CA GLY A 154 -8.01 -16.76 -4.13
C GLY A 154 -8.89 -16.10 -3.06
N GLN A 155 -8.31 -15.58 -2.00
CA GLN A 155 -9.02 -15.06 -0.81
C GLN A 155 -8.59 -13.66 -0.40
N ASN A 156 -7.30 -13.37 -0.36
CA ASN A 156 -6.81 -12.02 -0.12
C ASN A 156 -6.82 -11.23 -1.42
N HIS A 157 -7.72 -10.29 -1.54
CA HIS A 157 -7.82 -9.41 -2.71
C HIS A 157 -7.21 -8.06 -2.39
N PHE A 158 -6.25 -7.62 -3.18
CA PHE A 158 -5.53 -6.36 -2.99
C PHE A 158 -5.62 -5.44 -4.20
N ALA A 159 -5.57 -4.15 -3.96
CA ALA A 159 -5.71 -3.11 -4.98
C ALA A 159 -4.84 -1.88 -4.64
N PHE A 160 -3.99 -1.47 -5.59
CA PHE A 160 -3.11 -0.31 -5.52
C PHE A 160 -3.58 0.81 -6.45
N PHE A 161 -3.51 2.04 -5.98
CA PHE A 161 -4.00 3.21 -6.70
C PHE A 161 -2.90 4.23 -6.99
N ALA A 162 -2.96 4.86 -8.17
CA ALA A 162 -2.05 5.93 -8.57
C ALA A 162 -2.35 7.20 -7.77
N THR A 163 -1.82 7.29 -6.57
CA THR A 163 -2.01 8.43 -5.66
C THR A 163 -0.75 9.25 -5.46
N GLU A 164 0.39 8.80 -5.95
CA GLU A 164 1.73 9.34 -5.66
C GLU A 164 1.88 10.80 -6.05
N ASP A 165 1.29 11.20 -7.19
CA ASP A 165 1.35 12.59 -7.66
C ASP A 165 0.65 13.57 -6.69
N ALA A 166 -0.37 13.09 -5.97
CA ALA A 166 -1.17 13.90 -5.06
C ALA A 166 -0.72 13.77 -3.60
N THR A 167 -0.26 12.59 -3.19
CA THR A 167 -0.01 12.24 -1.78
C THR A 167 1.45 11.87 -1.50
N THR A 168 2.30 11.82 -2.54
CA THR A 168 3.70 11.34 -2.48
C THR A 168 3.86 9.88 -2.08
N THR A 169 2.76 9.14 -1.97
CA THR A 169 2.72 7.74 -1.53
C THR A 169 1.68 6.99 -2.34
N CYS A 170 1.96 5.77 -2.75
CA CYS A 170 0.95 4.88 -3.28
C CYS A 170 -0.01 4.47 -2.15
N LEU A 171 -1.29 4.44 -2.41
CA LEU A 171 -2.27 3.91 -1.46
C LEU A 171 -2.75 2.54 -1.91
N GLU A 172 -2.91 1.68 -0.93
CA GLU A 172 -3.43 0.34 -1.08
C GLU A 172 -4.70 0.16 -0.25
N THR A 173 -5.52 -0.78 -0.68
CA THR A 173 -6.54 -1.41 0.15
C THR A 173 -6.62 -2.90 -0.18
N TYR A 174 -6.93 -3.71 0.82
CA TYR A 174 -7.13 -5.14 0.65
C TYR A 174 -8.21 -5.67 1.59
N VAL A 175 -8.69 -6.86 1.30
CA VAL A 175 -9.65 -7.57 2.14
C VAL A 175 -9.20 -9.01 2.33
N PHE A 176 -9.43 -9.50 3.55
CA PHE A 176 -9.40 -10.91 3.89
C PHE A 176 -10.81 -11.37 4.26
N PRO A 177 -11.17 -12.62 4.03
CA PRO A 177 -12.38 -13.18 4.65
C PRO A 177 -12.25 -13.21 6.19
N ASP A 178 -13.38 -13.19 6.89
CA ASP A 178 -13.41 -13.15 8.36
C ASP A 178 -12.74 -14.36 9.02
N ASP A 179 -12.72 -15.50 8.33
CA ASP A 179 -12.10 -16.75 8.77
C ASP A 179 -10.70 -16.98 8.19
N TRP A 180 -10.06 -15.91 7.66
CA TRP A 180 -8.73 -16.00 7.08
C TRP A 180 -7.70 -16.56 8.05
N GLN A 181 -6.92 -17.50 7.55
CA GLN A 181 -5.72 -17.99 8.21
C GLN A 181 -4.56 -17.93 7.22
N TYR A 182 -3.47 -17.31 7.64
CA TYR A 182 -2.28 -17.29 6.81
C TYR A 182 -1.80 -18.72 6.53
N PRO A 183 -1.45 -19.03 5.28
CA PRO A 183 -0.78 -20.30 4.99
C PRO A 183 0.55 -20.37 5.72
N GLU A 184 1.10 -21.60 5.86
CA GLU A 184 2.46 -21.72 6.40
C GLU A 184 3.44 -20.92 5.54
N PRO A 185 4.26 -20.05 6.13
CA PRO A 185 5.20 -19.26 5.35
C PRO A 185 6.34 -20.11 4.79
N ASP A 186 6.92 -19.67 3.69
CA ASP A 186 8.09 -20.32 3.10
C ASP A 186 9.29 -20.30 4.07
N GLU A 187 9.40 -19.24 4.86
CA GLU A 187 10.48 -19.03 5.82
C GLU A 187 9.98 -18.16 7.00
N TRP A 188 10.47 -18.44 8.21
CA TRP A 188 10.38 -17.55 9.38
C TRP A 188 11.69 -16.83 9.61
N PHE A 189 11.61 -15.53 9.93
CA PHE A 189 12.79 -14.79 10.37
C PHE A 189 12.52 -14.11 11.73
N PRO A 190 13.33 -14.36 12.78
CA PRO A 190 14.38 -15.40 12.80
C PRO A 190 13.80 -16.81 12.68
N PRO A 191 14.60 -17.81 12.28
CA PRO A 191 14.15 -19.21 12.21
C PRO A 191 13.54 -19.66 13.54
N ARG A 192 12.43 -20.41 13.45
CA ARG A 192 11.76 -21.03 14.60
C ARG A 192 12.33 -22.39 14.94
#